data_48178d2ced683a96e0dee4c826b4bc5f
#
_entry.id   48178d2ced683a96e0dee4c826b4bc5f
#
_cell.length_a   1.000
_cell.length_b   1.000
_cell.length_c   1.000
_cell.angle_alpha   90.00
_cell.angle_beta   90.00
_cell.angle_gamma   90.00
#
_symmetry.space_group_name_H-M   'P 1'
#
loop_
_entity.id
_entity.type
_entity.pdbx_description
1 polymer ?
#
loop_
_entity_poly.entity_id
_entity_poly.type
_entity_poly.pdbx_seq_one_letter_code
_entity_poly.pdbx_strand_id
1 'polypeptide(L)'
;MTMQDAPPRDVKPLMVVLLLFALVIFAPLLLGLLHDGTSDVELKENAKERAEEILPELMKKMQACAATNGSAQQGQAPMSQCMADASALPRALDVEGDVFMGDVTARADGATEIEFAVTGYDSTDGGFLGKSGVGYGMSICVKLTARPGSSKVIAHNIDCPFEGGSPDLIVRISEPHEIS
;
A
#
# COMPACT_ATOMS: atom_id res chain seq x y z
N MET A 1 73.90 36.60 20.13
CA MET A 1 72.48 36.52 19.74
C MET A 1 72.08 35.05 19.74
N THR A 2 71.52 34.58 20.80
CA THR A 2 71.07 33.18 20.95
C THR A 2 69.58 33.08 20.50
N MET A 3 69.37 32.38 19.40
CA MET A 3 68.04 32.01 18.96
C MET A 3 67.44 31.04 20.01
N GLN A 4 66.35 31.44 20.68
CA GLN A 4 65.55 30.60 21.58
C GLN A 4 64.65 29.73 20.70
N ASP A 5 64.93 28.42 20.66
CA ASP A 5 64.08 27.46 20.03
C ASP A 5 62.72 27.40 20.80
N ALA A 6 61.62 27.74 20.12
CA ALA A 6 60.28 27.61 20.66
C ALA A 6 59.96 26.11 20.83
N PRO A 7 59.36 25.69 21.94
CA PRO A 7 59.01 24.29 22.16
C PRO A 7 57.95 23.85 21.13
N PRO A 8 57.99 22.57 20.67
CA PRO A 8 57.00 22.03 19.74
C PRO A 8 55.62 22.08 20.38
N ARG A 9 54.71 22.77 19.74
CA ARG A 9 53.30 22.80 20.13
C ARG A 9 52.70 21.38 20.01
N ASP A 10 52.27 20.87 21.14
CA ASP A 10 51.65 19.55 21.23
C ASP A 10 50.27 19.60 20.54
N VAL A 11 50.23 19.24 19.24
CA VAL A 11 49.02 19.27 18.40
C VAL A 11 48.07 18.11 18.66
N LYS A 12 48.43 17.15 19.53
CA LYS A 12 47.63 15.96 19.84
C LYS A 12 46.25 16.28 20.39
N PRO A 13 46.06 17.20 21.37
CA PRO A 13 44.73 17.48 21.91
C PRO A 13 43.83 18.17 20.88
N LEU A 14 44.36 19.01 20.01
CA LEU A 14 43.60 19.70 18.97
C LEU A 14 43.10 18.71 17.91
N MET A 15 43.91 17.73 17.52
CA MET A 15 43.49 16.68 16.56
C MET A 15 42.36 15.79 17.13
N VAL A 16 42.42 15.44 18.40
CA VAL A 16 41.37 14.64 19.04
C VAL A 16 40.02 15.39 19.09
N VAL A 17 40.09 16.70 19.42
CA VAL A 17 38.86 17.54 19.42
C VAL A 17 38.28 17.68 18.02
N LEU A 18 39.09 17.88 16.98
CA LEU A 18 38.64 17.97 15.60
C LEU A 18 38.03 16.63 15.10
N LEU A 19 38.61 15.49 15.47
CA LEU A 19 38.09 14.16 15.13
C LEU A 19 36.76 13.89 15.80
N LEU A 20 36.59 14.26 17.08
CA LEU A 20 35.31 14.12 17.81
C LEU A 20 34.24 15.04 17.20
N PHE A 21 34.59 16.26 16.81
CA PHE A 21 33.67 17.19 16.16
C PHE A 21 33.24 16.67 14.78
N ALA A 22 34.15 16.13 14.00
CA ALA A 22 33.87 15.50 12.71
C ALA A 22 32.93 14.30 12.90
N LEU A 23 33.17 13.46 13.89
CA LEU A 23 32.35 12.28 14.19
C LEU A 23 30.92 12.66 14.59
N VAL A 24 30.74 13.69 15.42
CA VAL A 24 29.42 14.18 15.85
C VAL A 24 28.62 14.79 14.68
N ILE A 25 29.30 15.44 13.72
CA ILE A 25 28.64 16.07 12.57
C ILE A 25 28.39 15.05 11.44
N PHE A 26 29.36 14.17 11.16
CA PHE A 26 29.28 13.26 10.03
C PHE A 26 28.55 11.94 10.33
N ALA A 27 28.52 11.48 11.59
CA ALA A 27 27.82 10.24 11.95
C ALA A 27 26.30 10.30 11.67
N PRO A 28 25.56 11.37 12.05
CA PRO A 28 24.15 11.45 11.71
C PRO A 28 23.89 11.62 10.20
N LEU A 29 24.81 12.28 9.47
CA LEU A 29 24.72 12.39 8.01
C LEU A 29 24.95 11.04 7.31
N LEU A 30 25.90 10.24 7.77
CA LEU A 30 26.17 8.89 7.26
C LEU A 30 25.02 7.93 7.63
N LEU A 31 24.49 8.02 8.84
CA LEU A 31 23.32 7.23 9.27
C LEU A 31 22.07 7.59 8.45
N GLY A 32 21.86 8.87 8.13
CA GLY A 32 20.77 9.30 7.25
C GLY A 32 20.91 8.75 5.82
N LEU A 33 22.13 8.74 5.27
CA LEU A 33 22.39 8.19 3.94
C LEU A 33 22.24 6.66 3.87
N LEU A 34 22.54 5.95 4.97
CA LEU A 34 22.37 4.49 5.05
C LEU A 34 20.90 4.09 5.28
N HIS A 35 20.09 4.98 5.87
CA HIS A 35 18.67 4.70 6.16
C HIS A 35 17.78 4.91 4.94
N ASP A 36 18.16 5.78 3.99
CA ASP A 36 17.37 6.07 2.78
C ASP A 36 17.27 4.87 1.80
N GLY A 37 18.10 3.84 1.93
CA GLY A 37 18.15 2.71 0.98
C GLY A 37 17.23 1.52 1.33
N THR A 38 16.80 1.39 2.58
CA THR A 38 15.94 0.29 3.05
C THR A 38 14.45 0.65 3.04
N SER A 39 14.13 1.95 2.93
CA SER A 39 12.76 2.44 3.06
C SER A 39 11.85 2.07 1.89
N ASP A 40 12.35 2.04 0.65
CA ASP A 40 11.52 1.84 -0.53
C ASP A 40 10.92 0.43 -0.64
N VAL A 41 11.69 -0.59 -0.28
CA VAL A 41 11.23 -1.98 -0.30
C VAL A 41 10.23 -2.22 0.83
N GLU A 42 10.50 -1.69 2.01
CA GLU A 42 9.63 -1.78 3.17
C GLU A 42 8.30 -1.06 2.95
N LEU A 43 8.32 0.16 2.39
CA LEU A 43 7.11 0.90 2.06
C LEU A 43 6.23 0.18 1.04
N LYS A 44 6.83 -0.44 0.02
CA LYS A 44 6.09 -1.23 -0.97
C LYS A 44 5.47 -2.48 -0.36
N GLU A 45 6.19 -3.18 0.53
CA GLU A 45 5.67 -4.36 1.19
C GLU A 45 4.52 -3.99 2.15
N ASN A 46 4.66 -2.92 2.93
CA ASN A 46 3.59 -2.43 3.80
C ASN A 46 2.35 -2.00 3.00
N ALA A 47 2.54 -1.28 1.89
CA ALA A 47 1.43 -0.90 1.00
C ALA A 47 0.73 -2.12 0.40
N LYS A 48 1.48 -3.17 0.05
CA LYS A 48 0.94 -4.44 -0.42
C LYS A 48 0.13 -5.16 0.68
N GLU A 49 0.69 -5.28 1.90
CA GLU A 49 0.00 -5.89 3.03
C GLU A 49 -1.34 -5.20 3.32
N ARG A 50 -1.39 -3.87 3.25
CA ARG A 50 -2.63 -3.10 3.39
C ARG A 50 -3.66 -3.42 2.31
N ALA A 51 -3.24 -3.53 1.05
CA ALA A 51 -4.14 -3.94 -0.02
C ALA A 51 -4.65 -5.38 0.18
N GLU A 52 -3.78 -6.29 0.63
CA GLU A 52 -4.12 -7.68 0.95
C GLU A 52 -5.05 -7.80 2.16
N GLU A 53 -5.02 -6.87 3.11
CA GLU A 53 -5.94 -6.79 4.25
C GLU A 53 -7.34 -6.34 3.84
N ILE A 54 -7.44 -5.40 2.91
CA ILE A 54 -8.73 -4.86 2.44
C ILE A 54 -9.50 -5.89 1.58
N LEU A 55 -8.82 -6.67 0.75
CA LEU A 55 -9.44 -7.57 -0.22
C LEU A 55 -10.37 -8.62 0.41
N PRO A 56 -10.01 -9.36 1.48
CA PRO A 56 -10.90 -10.33 2.12
C PRO A 56 -12.18 -9.68 2.66
N GLU A 57 -12.09 -8.47 3.19
CA GLU A 57 -13.26 -7.75 3.72
C GLU A 57 -14.17 -7.26 2.58
N LEU A 58 -13.60 -6.86 1.44
CA LEU A 58 -14.35 -6.57 0.23
C LEU A 58 -15.11 -7.82 -0.27
N MET A 59 -14.47 -8.98 -0.27
CA MET A 59 -15.09 -10.25 -0.64
C MET A 59 -16.20 -10.64 0.33
N LYS A 60 -16.01 -10.51 1.64
CA LYS A 60 -17.06 -10.74 2.66
C LYS A 60 -18.25 -9.81 2.47
N LYS A 61 -18.00 -8.54 2.16
CA LYS A 61 -19.06 -7.59 1.86
C LYS A 61 -19.85 -8.03 0.64
N MET A 62 -19.18 -8.44 -0.44
CA MET A 62 -19.86 -8.95 -1.64
C MET A 62 -20.66 -10.22 -1.34
N GLN A 63 -20.14 -11.12 -0.50
CA GLN A 63 -20.83 -12.31 -0.03
C GLN A 63 -22.13 -11.95 0.73
N ALA A 64 -22.06 -10.98 1.65
CA ALA A 64 -23.23 -10.49 2.37
C ALA A 64 -24.27 -9.89 1.43
N CYS A 65 -23.83 -9.10 0.44
CA CYS A 65 -24.69 -8.54 -0.59
C CYS A 65 -25.37 -9.63 -1.44
N ALA A 66 -24.63 -10.67 -1.82
CA ALA A 66 -25.17 -11.79 -2.58
C ALA A 66 -26.21 -12.59 -1.78
N ALA A 67 -25.96 -12.81 -0.50
CA ALA A 67 -26.88 -13.51 0.40
C ALA A 67 -28.21 -12.77 0.59
N THR A 68 -28.14 -11.43 0.76
CA THR A 68 -29.36 -10.61 0.97
C THR A 68 -30.19 -10.43 -0.29
N ASN A 69 -29.55 -10.40 -1.46
CA ASN A 69 -30.19 -10.18 -2.77
C ASN A 69 -30.67 -11.48 -3.45
N GLY A 70 -30.51 -12.63 -2.80
CA GLY A 70 -30.93 -13.95 -3.35
C GLY A 70 -32.40 -14.08 -3.70
N SER A 71 -33.28 -13.17 -3.22
CA SER A 71 -34.69 -13.13 -3.52
C SER A 71 -35.10 -12.11 -4.60
N ALA A 72 -34.18 -11.25 -5.02
CA ALA A 72 -34.48 -10.22 -5.99
C ALA A 72 -34.16 -10.71 -7.41
N GLN A 73 -35.19 -11.04 -8.19
CA GLN A 73 -35.10 -11.36 -9.63
C GLN A 73 -34.57 -10.19 -10.50
N GLN A 74 -34.06 -9.15 -9.91
CA GLN A 74 -33.68 -7.91 -10.58
C GLN A 74 -32.16 -7.66 -10.49
N GLY A 75 -31.49 -8.20 -11.45
CA GLY A 75 -30.32 -7.66 -12.13
C GLY A 75 -29.28 -6.86 -11.32
N GLN A 76 -28.54 -6.10 -12.01
CA GLN A 76 -27.35 -5.33 -11.61
C GLN A 76 -27.58 -4.32 -10.47
N ALA A 77 -28.73 -3.65 -10.43
CA ALA A 77 -28.97 -2.51 -9.53
C ALA A 77 -28.85 -2.86 -8.03
N PRO A 78 -29.40 -3.97 -7.52
CA PRO A 78 -29.30 -4.29 -6.11
C PRO A 78 -27.87 -4.60 -5.64
N MET A 79 -27.06 -5.30 -6.46
CA MET A 79 -25.67 -5.64 -6.11
C MET A 79 -24.79 -4.42 -6.13
N SER A 80 -24.84 -3.60 -7.18
CA SER A 80 -24.08 -2.37 -7.28
C SER A 80 -24.44 -1.37 -6.18
N GLN A 81 -25.70 -1.27 -5.82
CA GLN A 81 -26.15 -0.42 -4.73
C GLN A 81 -25.65 -0.92 -3.37
N CYS A 82 -25.68 -2.23 -3.13
CA CYS A 82 -25.14 -2.83 -1.90
C CYS A 82 -23.62 -2.63 -1.78
N MET A 83 -22.92 -2.64 -2.90
CA MET A 83 -21.47 -2.43 -2.95
C MET A 83 -21.04 -0.96 -3.05
N ALA A 84 -21.98 -0.02 -3.15
CA ALA A 84 -21.70 1.40 -3.38
C ALA A 84 -20.82 2.04 -2.28
N ASP A 85 -20.88 1.54 -1.05
CA ASP A 85 -20.07 1.99 0.08
C ASP A 85 -18.79 1.17 0.30
N ALA A 86 -18.40 0.32 -0.66
CA ALA A 86 -17.15 -0.45 -0.59
C ALA A 86 -15.92 0.45 -0.46
N SER A 87 -15.96 1.66 -1.02
CA SER A 87 -14.91 2.68 -0.88
C SER A 87 -14.68 3.15 0.57
N ALA A 88 -15.62 2.88 1.48
CA ALA A 88 -15.47 3.20 2.89
C ALA A 88 -14.74 2.11 3.70
N LEU A 89 -14.48 0.93 3.10
CA LEU A 89 -13.84 -0.20 3.78
C LEU A 89 -12.47 0.14 4.36
N PRO A 90 -11.53 0.80 3.65
CA PRO A 90 -10.23 1.11 4.22
C PRO A 90 -10.33 1.92 5.51
N ARG A 91 -11.22 2.91 5.53
CA ARG A 91 -11.47 3.72 6.74
C ARG A 91 -12.10 2.90 7.87
N ALA A 92 -12.99 1.96 7.56
CA ALA A 92 -13.62 1.11 8.56
C ALA A 92 -12.64 0.11 9.18
N LEU A 93 -11.58 -0.25 8.46
CA LEU A 93 -10.50 -1.12 8.91
C LEU A 93 -9.34 -0.36 9.57
N ASP A 94 -9.36 0.97 9.56
CA ASP A 94 -8.24 1.83 9.96
C ASP A 94 -6.97 1.56 9.14
N VAL A 95 -7.15 1.27 7.85
CA VAL A 95 -6.09 0.98 6.88
C VAL A 95 -5.97 2.11 5.88
N GLU A 96 -4.75 2.56 5.61
CA GLU A 96 -4.50 3.54 4.54
C GLU A 96 -4.64 2.88 3.17
N GLY A 97 -5.68 3.26 2.45
CA GLY A 97 -5.97 2.67 1.15
C GLY A 97 -7.23 3.22 0.51
N ASP A 98 -7.47 2.75 -0.70
CA ASP A 98 -8.67 3.07 -1.48
C ASP A 98 -9.25 1.81 -2.12
N VAL A 99 -10.56 1.82 -2.32
CA VAL A 99 -11.28 0.81 -3.11
C VAL A 99 -12.06 1.51 -4.20
N PHE A 100 -11.72 1.21 -5.44
CA PHE A 100 -12.42 1.68 -6.62
C PHE A 100 -13.24 0.55 -7.22
N MET A 101 -14.51 0.82 -7.46
CA MET A 101 -15.43 -0.09 -8.15
C MET A 101 -15.48 0.29 -9.64
N GLY A 102 -15.15 -0.65 -10.49
CA GLY A 102 -15.25 -0.52 -11.94
C GLY A 102 -16.58 -1.05 -12.49
N ASP A 103 -16.50 -1.78 -13.59
CA ASP A 103 -17.67 -2.28 -14.30
C ASP A 103 -18.43 -3.35 -13.52
N VAL A 104 -19.76 -3.28 -13.63
CA VAL A 104 -20.68 -4.27 -13.06
C VAL A 104 -21.36 -5.00 -14.22
N THR A 105 -21.19 -6.31 -14.31
CA THR A 105 -21.73 -7.13 -15.38
C THR A 105 -22.61 -8.25 -14.82
N ALA A 106 -23.85 -8.35 -15.32
CA ALA A 106 -24.71 -9.49 -15.06
C ALA A 106 -24.46 -10.58 -16.12
N ARG A 107 -24.22 -11.80 -15.66
CA ARG A 107 -24.01 -12.95 -16.53
C ARG A 107 -25.33 -13.66 -16.84
N ALA A 108 -25.37 -14.38 -17.96
CA ALA A 108 -26.56 -15.15 -18.38
C ALA A 108 -26.90 -16.28 -17.38
N ASP A 109 -25.93 -16.75 -16.59
CA ASP A 109 -26.13 -17.78 -15.55
C ASP A 109 -26.61 -17.20 -14.20
N GLY A 110 -26.96 -15.92 -14.17
CA GLY A 110 -27.44 -15.18 -12.99
C GLY A 110 -26.34 -14.69 -12.04
N ALA A 111 -25.07 -14.98 -12.32
CA ALA A 111 -23.97 -14.42 -11.53
C ALA A 111 -23.78 -12.92 -11.82
N THR A 112 -23.30 -12.18 -10.84
CA THR A 112 -22.85 -10.80 -10.99
C THR A 112 -21.34 -10.75 -10.88
N GLU A 113 -20.71 -10.08 -11.82
CA GLU A 113 -19.29 -9.77 -11.83
C GLU A 113 -19.08 -8.28 -11.57
N ILE A 114 -18.17 -7.95 -10.69
CA ILE A 114 -17.79 -6.55 -10.38
C ILE A 114 -16.27 -6.46 -10.40
N GLU A 115 -15.76 -5.47 -11.11
CA GLU A 115 -14.33 -5.16 -11.14
C GLU A 115 -13.98 -4.21 -10.00
N PHE A 116 -12.86 -4.49 -9.34
CA PHE A 116 -12.33 -3.65 -8.28
C PHE A 116 -10.82 -3.44 -8.45
N ALA A 117 -10.39 -2.23 -8.09
CA ALA A 117 -9.01 -1.97 -7.74
C ALA A 117 -8.93 -1.63 -6.25
N VAL A 118 -8.16 -2.41 -5.52
CA VAL A 118 -7.89 -2.22 -4.10
C VAL A 118 -6.46 -1.74 -3.99
N THR A 119 -6.25 -0.54 -3.45
CA THR A 119 -4.93 0.06 -3.33
C THR A 119 -4.63 0.29 -1.86
N GLY A 120 -3.51 -0.25 -1.38
CA GLY A 120 -2.93 0.09 -0.09
C GLY A 120 -1.86 1.17 -0.27
N TYR A 121 -1.74 2.08 0.67
CA TYR A 121 -0.74 3.15 0.67
C TYR A 121 0.18 3.01 1.87
N ASP A 122 1.45 3.35 1.66
CA ASP A 122 2.39 3.62 2.75
C ASP A 122 3.29 4.79 2.39
N SER A 123 3.64 5.61 3.38
CA SER A 123 4.45 6.79 3.16
C SER A 123 5.35 7.09 4.35
N THR A 124 6.54 7.63 4.07
CA THR A 124 7.38 8.22 5.11
C THR A 124 7.03 9.68 5.28
N ASP A 125 6.95 10.13 6.52
CA ASP A 125 6.98 11.55 6.83
C ASP A 125 8.26 12.16 6.30
N GLY A 126 8.18 13.33 5.65
CA GLY A 126 9.35 14.04 5.15
C GLY A 126 10.37 14.25 6.28
N GLY A 127 11.60 13.74 6.08
CA GLY A 127 12.63 13.78 7.10
C GLY A 127 12.99 15.21 7.52
N PHE A 128 13.68 15.34 8.65
CA PHE A 128 14.10 16.58 9.34
C PHE A 128 14.77 17.67 8.43
N LEU A 129 15.22 17.30 7.23
CA LEU A 129 15.85 18.21 6.26
C LEU A 129 14.90 18.65 5.12
N GLY A 130 13.58 18.52 5.29
CA GLY A 130 12.61 19.02 4.30
C GLY A 130 12.58 18.22 2.99
N LYS A 131 13.06 16.98 2.99
CA LYS A 131 12.79 16.04 1.90
C LYS A 131 11.28 15.76 1.90
N SER A 132 10.64 15.92 0.76
CA SER A 132 9.26 15.49 0.56
C SER A 132 9.17 13.99 0.89
N GLY A 133 8.19 13.60 1.72
CA GLY A 133 7.93 12.20 2.01
C GLY A 133 7.73 11.42 0.70
N VAL A 134 8.25 10.20 0.66
CA VAL A 134 8.01 9.29 -0.45
C VAL A 134 6.88 8.37 -0.05
N GLY A 135 5.87 8.26 -0.91
CA GLY A 135 4.74 7.35 -0.70
C GLY A 135 4.64 6.36 -1.85
N TYR A 136 4.23 5.14 -1.53
CA TYR A 136 3.94 4.09 -2.50
C TYR A 136 2.50 3.62 -2.35
N GLY A 137 1.86 3.35 -3.51
CA GLY A 137 0.58 2.68 -3.58
C GLY A 137 0.76 1.35 -4.29
N MET A 138 0.31 0.26 -3.68
CA MET A 138 0.30 -1.07 -4.29
C MET A 138 -1.15 -1.49 -4.56
N SER A 139 -1.46 -1.89 -5.79
CA SER A 139 -2.82 -2.18 -6.22
C SER A 139 -3.03 -3.66 -6.53
N ILE A 140 -4.15 -4.19 -6.06
CA ILE A 140 -4.70 -5.49 -6.43
C ILE A 140 -5.92 -5.24 -7.30
N CYS A 141 -5.89 -5.68 -8.56
CA CYS A 141 -7.01 -5.51 -9.49
C CYS A 141 -7.68 -6.86 -9.71
N VAL A 142 -8.94 -6.95 -9.30
CA VAL A 142 -9.70 -8.20 -9.31
C VAL A 142 -11.08 -8.02 -9.89
N LYS A 143 -11.58 -9.10 -10.49
CA LYS A 143 -12.98 -9.30 -10.82
C LYS A 143 -13.58 -10.25 -9.79
N LEU A 144 -14.50 -9.76 -8.99
CA LEU A 144 -15.26 -10.56 -8.04
C LEU A 144 -16.51 -11.09 -8.70
N THR A 145 -16.77 -12.40 -8.56
CA THR A 145 -17.96 -13.07 -9.07
C THR A 145 -18.76 -13.65 -7.92
N ALA A 146 -20.04 -13.31 -7.84
CA ALA A 146 -20.98 -13.87 -6.87
C ALA A 146 -22.32 -14.21 -7.54
N ARG A 147 -23.01 -15.23 -7.03
CA ARG A 147 -24.38 -15.57 -7.42
C ARG A 147 -25.34 -15.16 -6.32
N PRO A 148 -26.52 -14.59 -6.66
CA PRO A 148 -27.55 -14.32 -5.68
C PRO A 148 -27.92 -15.59 -4.91
N GLY A 149 -28.00 -15.48 -3.58
CA GLY A 149 -28.27 -16.61 -2.69
C GLY A 149 -27.11 -17.55 -2.42
N SER A 150 -25.91 -17.29 -3.00
CA SER A 150 -24.70 -18.07 -2.75
C SER A 150 -23.85 -17.39 -1.68
N SER A 151 -23.26 -18.20 -0.80
CA SER A 151 -22.22 -17.73 0.11
C SER A 151 -20.82 -17.71 -0.54
N LYS A 152 -20.70 -18.11 -1.80
CA LYS A 152 -19.43 -18.26 -2.49
C LYS A 152 -19.12 -17.01 -3.31
N VAL A 153 -17.95 -16.41 -3.08
CA VAL A 153 -17.36 -15.33 -3.89
C VAL A 153 -16.02 -15.78 -4.43
N ILE A 154 -15.80 -15.57 -5.71
CA ILE A 154 -14.57 -15.94 -6.41
C ILE A 154 -13.90 -14.67 -6.92
N ALA A 155 -12.60 -14.52 -6.67
CA ALA A 155 -11.78 -13.44 -7.20
C ALA A 155 -10.84 -13.97 -8.28
N HIS A 156 -10.76 -13.24 -9.39
CA HIS A 156 -9.80 -13.44 -10.46
C HIS A 156 -9.01 -12.16 -10.70
N ASN A 157 -7.72 -12.30 -10.96
CA ASN A 157 -6.90 -11.15 -11.36
C ASN A 157 -7.37 -10.61 -12.71
N ILE A 158 -7.39 -9.29 -12.83
CA ILE A 158 -7.61 -8.58 -14.09
C ILE A 158 -6.49 -7.58 -14.31
N ASP A 159 -6.37 -7.07 -15.52
CA ASP A 159 -5.56 -5.88 -15.75
C ASP A 159 -6.26 -4.68 -15.12
N CYS A 160 -5.49 -3.82 -14.46
CA CYS A 160 -6.07 -2.68 -13.76
C CYS A 160 -6.79 -1.76 -14.74
N PRO A 161 -8.09 -1.52 -14.55
CA PRO A 161 -8.89 -0.71 -15.49
C PRO A 161 -8.58 0.79 -15.42
N PHE A 162 -7.74 1.21 -14.47
CA PHE A 162 -7.41 2.62 -14.25
C PHE A 162 -6.07 2.96 -14.90
N GLU A 163 -6.10 3.92 -15.82
CA GLU A 163 -4.89 4.45 -16.46
C GLU A 163 -3.99 5.15 -15.42
N GLY A 164 -2.73 4.75 -15.35
CA GLY A 164 -1.71 5.44 -14.56
C GLY A 164 -0.96 4.60 -13.53
N GLY A 165 -1.34 3.33 -13.32
CA GLY A 165 -0.55 2.42 -12.47
C GLY A 165 0.73 1.97 -13.16
N SER A 166 1.89 2.15 -12.52
CA SER A 166 3.10 1.47 -12.95
C SER A 166 2.90 -0.04 -12.82
N PRO A 167 3.25 -0.87 -13.82
CA PRO A 167 3.10 -2.32 -13.74
C PRO A 167 3.86 -2.93 -12.55
N ASP A 168 4.89 -2.25 -12.05
CA ASP A 168 5.68 -2.69 -10.90
C ASP A 168 4.94 -2.49 -9.55
N LEU A 169 3.77 -1.82 -9.57
CA LEU A 169 2.94 -1.55 -8.39
C LEU A 169 1.67 -2.39 -8.36
N ILE A 170 1.55 -3.40 -9.24
CA ILE A 170 0.40 -4.29 -9.30
C ILE A 170 0.74 -5.61 -8.61
N VAL A 171 -0.06 -5.98 -7.64
CA VAL A 171 0.02 -7.26 -6.92
C VAL A 171 -1.00 -8.22 -7.51
N ARG A 172 -0.56 -9.46 -7.81
CA ARG A 172 -1.47 -10.53 -8.25
C ARG A 172 -1.74 -11.49 -7.12
N ILE A 173 -3.00 -11.81 -6.90
CA ILE A 173 -3.43 -12.84 -5.94
C ILE A 173 -3.22 -14.24 -6.50
N SER A 174 -3.12 -15.23 -5.62
CA SER A 174 -3.17 -16.66 -6.02
C SER A 174 -4.55 -16.98 -6.55
N GLU A 175 -4.65 -17.54 -7.74
CA GLU A 175 -5.90 -17.85 -8.40
C GLU A 175 -6.28 -19.33 -8.33
N PRO A 176 -7.57 -19.65 -8.23
CA PRO A 176 -8.66 -18.75 -7.84
C PRO A 176 -8.64 -18.48 -6.33
N HIS A 177 -8.84 -17.23 -5.92
CA HIS A 177 -9.05 -16.91 -4.52
C HIS A 177 -10.54 -16.97 -4.20
N GLU A 178 -10.91 -17.84 -3.28
CA GLU A 178 -12.32 -18.16 -2.97
C GLU A 178 -12.58 -18.04 -1.47
N ILE A 179 -13.72 -17.43 -1.13
CA ILE A 179 -14.29 -17.48 0.21
C ILE A 179 -15.68 -18.12 0.18
N SER A 180 -16.03 -18.86 1.23
CA SER A 180 -17.32 -19.57 1.37
C SER A 180 -17.89 -19.36 2.76
#